data_fd6d66ca8c8888b286e4510ae74bbde5
#
_entry.id   fd6d66ca8c8888b286e4510ae74bbde5
#
_cell.length_a   1.000
_cell.length_b   1.000
_cell.length_c   1.000
_cell.angle_alpha   90.00
_cell.angle_beta   90.00
_cell.angle_gamma   90.00
#
_symmetry.space_group_name_H-M   'P 1'
#
loop_
_entity.id
_entity.type
_entity.pdbx_description
1 polymer ?
#
loop_
_entity_poly.entity_id
_entity_poly.type
_entity_poly.pdbx_seq_one_letter_code
_entity_poly.pdbx_strand_id
1 'polypeptide(L)'
;TNNKERQQQVDFSVGFFEVGSRLLTAKDSGVKDFTDLKGKKLVTTAGTTSERYIRQHQQELGIGEIISAKDHAESFLMLQNGRAAAFMMDDILLAGEKSKASDPNKWEIVGTAPIQEIYGCMLRKGDTGFKQVVDDAIKATYSSGEINKMYEKWFQQPIPPKNINLNFKMSDQLKALIATPHDRDQ
;
A
#
# COMPACT_ATOMS: atom_id res chain seq x y z
N THR A 1 -6.13 -3.64 4.71
CA THR A 1 -6.41 -2.33 5.35
C THR A 1 -7.49 -2.46 6.40
N ASN A 2 -7.22 -1.92 7.58
CA ASN A 2 -8.20 -1.70 8.64
C ASN A 2 -8.92 -0.37 8.38
N ASN A 3 -10.24 -0.39 8.33
CA ASN A 3 -11.08 0.81 8.19
C ASN A 3 -12.47 0.61 8.84
N LYS A 4 -13.19 1.70 9.03
CA LYS A 4 -14.50 1.72 9.71
C LYS A 4 -15.55 0.82 9.06
N GLU A 5 -15.57 0.78 7.73
CA GLU A 5 -16.53 -0.05 7.00
C GLU A 5 -16.28 -1.55 7.26
N ARG A 6 -15.02 -1.98 7.14
CA ARG A 6 -14.63 -3.38 7.38
C ARG A 6 -14.82 -3.78 8.84
N GLN A 7 -14.60 -2.84 9.79
CA GLN A 7 -14.81 -3.06 11.22
C GLN A 7 -16.26 -3.39 11.58
N GLN A 8 -17.23 -3.10 10.72
CA GLN A 8 -18.63 -3.50 10.95
C GLN A 8 -18.80 -5.01 10.90
N GLN A 9 -17.99 -5.71 10.10
CA GLN A 9 -18.13 -7.14 9.85
C GLN A 9 -17.04 -7.99 10.50
N VAL A 10 -15.86 -7.43 10.70
CA VAL A 10 -14.69 -8.13 11.25
C VAL A 10 -14.01 -7.27 12.30
N ASP A 11 -13.16 -7.90 13.12
CA ASP A 11 -12.24 -7.18 13.99
C ASP A 11 -10.83 -7.19 13.40
N PHE A 12 -10.00 -6.28 13.86
CA PHE A 12 -8.61 -6.17 13.46
C PHE A 12 -7.69 -6.18 14.67
N SER A 13 -6.50 -6.71 14.50
CA SER A 13 -5.41 -6.50 15.46
C SER A 13 -4.98 -5.03 15.49
N VAL A 14 -4.16 -4.67 16.47
CA VAL A 14 -3.37 -3.43 16.37
C VAL A 14 -2.60 -3.43 15.06
N GLY A 15 -2.38 -2.24 14.51
CA GLY A 15 -1.69 -2.08 13.25
C GLY A 15 -0.27 -2.63 13.27
N PHE A 16 0.12 -3.35 12.23
CA PHE A 16 1.48 -3.86 12.05
C PHE A 16 2.24 -3.20 10.90
N PHE A 17 1.56 -2.44 10.07
CA PHE A 17 2.16 -1.67 8.98
C PHE A 17 1.34 -0.42 8.69
N GLU A 18 1.97 0.57 8.09
CA GLU A 18 1.32 1.82 7.69
C GLU A 18 1.70 2.12 6.24
N VAL A 19 0.73 2.56 5.45
CA VAL A 19 0.87 2.78 4.01
C VAL A 19 0.22 4.09 3.58
N GLY A 20 0.71 4.64 2.48
CA GLY A 20 0.06 5.72 1.75
C GLY A 20 -0.22 5.26 0.32
N SER A 21 -1.42 5.51 -0.20
CA SER A 21 -1.73 5.22 -1.60
C SER A 21 -1.07 6.24 -2.50
N ARG A 22 -0.28 5.76 -3.47
CA ARG A 22 0.50 6.58 -4.39
C ARG A 22 0.36 6.08 -5.83
N LEU A 23 1.18 6.59 -6.73
CA LEU A 23 1.15 6.25 -8.15
C LEU A 23 2.47 5.60 -8.56
N LEU A 24 2.39 4.50 -9.30
CA LEU A 24 3.51 3.92 -10.05
C LEU A 24 3.36 4.34 -11.51
N THR A 25 4.43 4.89 -12.09
CA THR A 25 4.42 5.39 -13.45
C THR A 25 5.80 5.27 -14.08
N ALA A 26 5.88 5.35 -15.41
CA ALA A 26 7.15 5.42 -16.09
C ALA A 26 7.84 6.77 -15.80
N LYS A 27 9.15 6.77 -15.64
CA LYS A 27 9.92 7.99 -15.32
C LYS A 27 9.78 9.09 -16.36
N ASP A 28 9.53 8.73 -17.60
CA ASP A 28 9.33 9.65 -18.72
C ASP A 28 7.86 10.00 -19.01
N SER A 29 6.93 9.55 -18.17
CA SER A 29 5.49 9.74 -18.38
C SER A 29 5.02 11.19 -18.20
N GLY A 30 5.77 12.01 -17.46
CA GLY A 30 5.35 13.36 -17.07
C GLY A 30 4.37 13.38 -15.87
N VAL A 31 3.94 12.21 -15.37
CA VAL A 31 3.09 12.13 -14.18
C VAL A 31 3.96 12.25 -12.94
N LYS A 32 3.71 13.26 -12.11
CA LYS A 32 4.42 13.51 -10.86
C LYS A 32 3.49 13.50 -9.64
N ASP A 33 2.21 13.75 -9.85
CA ASP A 33 1.20 13.72 -8.79
C ASP A 33 -0.19 13.42 -9.39
N PHE A 34 -1.18 13.26 -8.55
CA PHE A 34 -2.57 12.97 -8.94
C PHE A 34 -3.16 14.03 -9.85
N THR A 35 -2.76 15.29 -9.71
CA THR A 35 -3.19 16.39 -10.56
C THR A 35 -2.75 16.22 -12.02
N ASP A 36 -1.73 15.44 -12.29
CA ASP A 36 -1.24 15.17 -13.66
C ASP A 36 -2.04 14.08 -14.38
N LEU A 37 -3.05 13.50 -13.72
CA LEU A 37 -3.89 12.45 -14.30
C LEU A 37 -5.03 12.97 -15.17
N LYS A 38 -5.20 14.26 -15.28
CA LYS A 38 -6.28 14.87 -16.07
C LYS A 38 -6.25 14.39 -17.52
N GLY A 39 -7.38 13.83 -17.95
CA GLY A 39 -7.55 13.27 -19.30
C GLY A 39 -6.82 11.94 -19.54
N LYS A 40 -6.16 11.39 -18.55
CA LYS A 40 -5.37 10.17 -18.67
C LYS A 40 -6.12 8.94 -18.16
N LYS A 41 -5.63 7.76 -18.53
CA LYS A 41 -6.14 6.48 -18.01
C LYS A 41 -5.34 6.06 -16.80
N LEU A 42 -6.03 5.61 -15.77
CA LEU A 42 -5.46 5.11 -14.53
C LEU A 42 -5.88 3.65 -14.32
N VAL A 43 -4.96 2.78 -13.97
CA VAL A 43 -5.27 1.42 -13.53
C VAL A 43 -5.17 1.31 -12.02
N THR A 44 -6.04 0.52 -11.42
CA THR A 44 -6.02 0.12 -10.01
C THR A 44 -6.52 -1.31 -9.89
N THR A 45 -6.46 -1.86 -8.68
CA THR A 45 -6.89 -3.25 -8.44
C THR A 45 -8.29 -3.27 -7.83
N ALA A 46 -9.14 -4.15 -8.34
CA ALA A 46 -10.53 -4.28 -7.91
C ALA A 46 -10.67 -4.59 -6.40
N GLY A 47 -11.66 -4.00 -5.76
CA GLY A 47 -11.99 -4.24 -4.36
C GLY A 47 -11.07 -3.58 -3.35
N THR A 48 -10.18 -2.71 -3.78
CA THR A 48 -9.25 -2.00 -2.91
C THR A 48 -9.77 -0.64 -2.45
N THR A 49 -9.19 -0.13 -1.37
CA THR A 49 -9.48 1.23 -0.90
C THR A 49 -8.98 2.28 -1.89
N SER A 50 -7.90 1.98 -2.63
CA SER A 50 -7.41 2.83 -3.72
C SER A 50 -8.43 2.96 -4.84
N GLU A 51 -9.05 1.86 -5.28
CA GLU A 51 -10.11 1.90 -6.29
C GLU A 51 -11.28 2.76 -5.83
N ARG A 52 -11.73 2.53 -4.61
CA ARG A 52 -12.84 3.29 -4.04
C ARG A 52 -12.56 4.79 -4.02
N TYR A 53 -11.40 5.17 -3.51
CA TYR A 53 -10.99 6.57 -3.44
C TYR A 53 -10.95 7.21 -4.83
N ILE A 54 -10.27 6.59 -5.78
CA ILE A 54 -10.05 7.22 -7.08
C ILE A 54 -11.34 7.34 -7.91
N ARG A 55 -12.28 6.38 -7.75
CA ARG A 55 -13.59 6.50 -8.40
C ARG A 55 -14.42 7.63 -7.82
N GLN A 56 -14.34 7.88 -6.51
CA GLN A 56 -15.02 9.00 -5.88
C GLN A 56 -14.47 10.36 -6.32
N HIS A 57 -13.19 10.42 -6.69
CA HIS A 57 -12.48 11.64 -7.06
C HIS A 57 -12.20 11.75 -8.58
N GLN A 58 -12.73 10.84 -9.38
CA GLN A 58 -12.47 10.79 -10.81
C GLN A 58 -12.85 12.11 -11.52
N GLN A 59 -14.02 12.63 -11.20
CA GLN A 59 -14.51 13.87 -11.82
C GLN A 59 -13.68 15.08 -11.38
N GLU A 60 -13.39 15.19 -10.10
CA GLU A 60 -12.59 16.27 -9.52
C GLU A 60 -11.19 16.34 -10.14
N LEU A 61 -10.55 15.18 -10.28
CA LEU A 61 -9.20 15.04 -10.86
C LEU A 61 -9.20 15.03 -12.39
N GLY A 62 -10.38 14.96 -13.01
CA GLY A 62 -10.51 14.93 -14.46
C GLY A 62 -9.94 13.69 -15.12
N ILE A 63 -9.86 12.56 -14.41
CA ILE A 63 -9.32 11.29 -14.92
C ILE A 63 -10.21 10.79 -16.05
N GLY A 64 -9.60 10.47 -17.22
CA GLY A 64 -10.32 10.05 -18.39
C GLY A 64 -10.99 8.70 -18.27
N GLU A 65 -10.27 7.72 -17.73
CA GLU A 65 -10.76 6.36 -17.53
C GLU A 65 -10.08 5.71 -16.34
N ILE A 66 -10.84 4.96 -15.54
CA ILE A 66 -10.32 4.10 -14.47
C ILE A 66 -10.51 2.65 -14.87
N ILE A 67 -9.41 1.91 -14.96
CA ILE A 67 -9.37 0.49 -15.30
C ILE A 67 -9.18 -0.29 -13.99
N SER A 68 -10.07 -1.26 -13.73
CA SER A 68 -9.94 -2.19 -12.61
C SER A 68 -9.38 -3.52 -13.10
N ALA A 69 -8.21 -3.90 -12.59
CA ALA A 69 -7.65 -5.23 -12.83
C ALA A 69 -7.95 -6.16 -11.65
N LYS A 70 -7.86 -7.46 -11.86
CA LYS A 70 -8.24 -8.46 -10.84
C LYS A 70 -7.25 -8.57 -9.69
N ASP A 71 -5.97 -8.30 -9.95
CA ASP A 71 -4.89 -8.34 -8.95
C ASP A 71 -3.79 -7.32 -9.28
N HIS A 72 -2.83 -7.18 -8.37
CA HIS A 72 -1.76 -6.17 -8.51
C HIS A 72 -0.80 -6.49 -9.66
N ALA A 73 -0.54 -7.75 -9.93
CA ALA A 73 0.33 -8.15 -11.04
C ALA A 73 -0.30 -7.79 -12.39
N GLU A 74 -1.60 -8.01 -12.56
CA GLU A 74 -2.33 -7.62 -13.76
C GLU A 74 -2.42 -6.09 -13.90
N SER A 75 -2.63 -5.37 -12.80
CA SER A 75 -2.62 -3.91 -12.81
C SER A 75 -1.28 -3.36 -13.30
N PHE A 76 -0.18 -3.92 -12.81
CA PHE A 76 1.16 -3.51 -13.26
C PHE A 76 1.43 -3.93 -14.72
N LEU A 77 0.95 -5.09 -15.14
CA LEU A 77 1.07 -5.51 -16.53
C LEU A 77 0.35 -4.54 -17.49
N MET A 78 -0.83 -4.07 -17.11
CA MET A 78 -1.55 -3.07 -17.90
C MET A 78 -0.75 -1.75 -18.01
N LEU A 79 -0.14 -1.31 -16.91
CA LEU A 79 0.76 -0.15 -16.92
C LEU A 79 1.96 -0.38 -17.86
N GLN A 80 2.63 -1.53 -17.74
CA GLN A 80 3.80 -1.88 -18.56
C GLN A 80 3.47 -1.93 -20.06
N ASN A 81 2.26 -2.36 -20.41
CA ASN A 81 1.78 -2.45 -21.79
C ASN A 81 1.25 -1.12 -22.34
N GLY A 82 1.38 -0.04 -21.58
CA GLY A 82 0.93 1.29 -22.02
C GLY A 82 -0.59 1.48 -22.03
N ARG A 83 -1.37 0.61 -21.39
CA ARG A 83 -2.83 0.71 -21.33
C ARG A 83 -3.32 1.75 -20.32
N ALA A 84 -2.47 2.16 -19.41
CA ALA A 84 -2.71 3.22 -18.44
C ALA A 84 -1.45 4.06 -18.27
N ALA A 85 -1.62 5.31 -17.86
CA ALA A 85 -0.51 6.25 -17.60
C ALA A 85 0.09 6.03 -16.21
N ALA A 86 -0.69 5.52 -15.26
CA ALA A 86 -0.26 5.27 -13.89
C ALA A 86 -1.08 4.15 -13.26
N PHE A 87 -0.51 3.53 -12.21
CA PHE A 87 -1.14 2.53 -11.36
C PHE A 87 -1.20 3.06 -9.94
N MET A 88 -2.42 3.22 -9.40
CA MET A 88 -2.63 3.66 -8.02
C MET A 88 -2.78 2.47 -7.08
N MET A 89 -1.96 2.44 -6.04
CA MET A 89 -2.00 1.44 -4.98
C MET A 89 -1.19 1.91 -3.76
N ASP A 90 -1.22 1.12 -2.69
CA ASP A 90 -0.39 1.35 -1.52
C ASP A 90 1.09 1.29 -1.89
N ASP A 91 1.86 2.23 -1.39
CA ASP A 91 3.25 2.47 -1.78
C ASP A 91 4.15 1.23 -1.65
N ILE A 92 4.02 0.45 -0.57
CA ILE A 92 4.79 -0.79 -0.40
C ILE A 92 4.41 -1.85 -1.44
N LEU A 93 3.15 -1.94 -1.82
CA LEU A 93 2.70 -2.87 -2.85
C LEU A 93 3.20 -2.45 -4.24
N LEU A 94 3.22 -1.14 -4.51
CA LEU A 94 3.83 -0.60 -5.73
C LEU A 94 5.33 -0.90 -5.78
N ALA A 95 6.03 -0.75 -4.66
CA ALA A 95 7.45 -1.10 -4.57
C ALA A 95 7.69 -2.59 -4.86
N GLY A 96 6.84 -3.46 -4.33
CA GLY A 96 6.88 -4.90 -4.60
C GLY A 96 6.69 -5.23 -6.08
N GLU A 97 5.69 -4.67 -6.73
CA GLU A 97 5.44 -4.90 -8.16
C GLU A 97 6.58 -4.33 -9.03
N LYS A 98 7.01 -3.10 -8.74
CA LYS A 98 8.15 -2.49 -9.43
C LYS A 98 9.41 -3.37 -9.37
N SER A 99 9.69 -3.98 -8.23
CA SER A 99 10.87 -4.81 -8.03
C SER A 99 10.88 -6.06 -8.91
N LYS A 100 9.73 -6.51 -9.39
CA LYS A 100 9.58 -7.67 -10.28
C LYS A 100 9.79 -7.33 -11.76
N ALA A 101 9.83 -6.06 -12.12
CA ALA A 101 10.04 -5.63 -13.50
C ALA A 101 11.42 -6.06 -14.02
N SER A 102 11.52 -6.31 -15.33
CA SER A 102 12.81 -6.61 -15.99
C SER A 102 13.80 -5.46 -15.86
N ASP A 103 13.31 -4.22 -15.87
CA ASP A 103 14.07 -3.02 -15.61
C ASP A 103 13.32 -2.12 -14.60
N PRO A 104 13.51 -2.34 -13.29
CA PRO A 104 12.84 -1.56 -12.26
C PRO A 104 13.13 -0.05 -12.34
N ASN A 105 14.28 0.31 -12.89
CA ASN A 105 14.72 1.71 -12.98
C ASN A 105 13.93 2.54 -14.00
N LYS A 106 13.14 1.91 -14.86
CA LYS A 106 12.21 2.62 -15.77
C LYS A 106 11.00 3.19 -15.04
N TRP A 107 10.71 2.71 -13.84
CA TRP A 107 9.51 3.02 -13.09
C TRP A 107 9.83 3.83 -11.85
N GLU A 108 8.89 4.68 -11.43
CA GLU A 108 8.99 5.46 -10.20
C GLU A 108 7.66 5.53 -9.46
N ILE A 109 7.74 5.62 -8.14
CA ILE A 109 6.59 5.84 -7.26
C ILE A 109 6.52 7.32 -6.97
N VAL A 110 5.40 7.95 -7.34
CA VAL A 110 5.20 9.40 -7.26
C VAL A 110 3.88 9.74 -6.59
N GLY A 111 3.69 11.02 -6.33
CA GLY A 111 2.46 11.58 -5.79
C GLY A 111 2.48 11.67 -4.27
N THR A 112 1.80 12.70 -3.77
CA THR A 112 1.50 12.84 -2.36
C THR A 112 0.31 11.95 -2.03
N ALA A 113 0.47 11.04 -1.07
CA ALA A 113 -0.58 10.09 -0.71
C ALA A 113 -1.84 10.82 -0.21
N PRO A 114 -2.97 10.71 -0.92
CA PRO A 114 -4.22 11.35 -0.49
C PRO A 114 -4.90 10.61 0.66
N ILE A 115 -4.55 9.34 0.87
CA ILE A 115 -5.04 8.51 1.95
C ILE A 115 -3.86 7.79 2.61
N GLN A 116 -3.90 7.75 3.94
CA GLN A 116 -2.98 7.00 4.79
C GLN A 116 -3.79 5.91 5.48
N GLU A 117 -3.28 4.68 5.52
CA GLU A 117 -3.99 3.54 6.04
C GLU A 117 -3.07 2.65 6.87
N ILE A 118 -3.66 1.92 7.82
CA ILE A 118 -2.95 0.91 8.60
C ILE A 118 -3.37 -0.49 8.18
N TYR A 119 -2.42 -1.41 8.19
CA TYR A 119 -2.68 -2.84 8.05
C TYR A 119 -2.80 -3.48 9.41
N GLY A 120 -3.84 -4.26 9.61
CA GLY A 120 -4.04 -5.12 10.77
C GLY A 120 -4.39 -6.54 10.33
N CYS A 121 -4.14 -7.51 11.20
CA CYS A 121 -4.64 -8.86 10.99
C CYS A 121 -6.16 -8.86 11.12
N MET A 122 -6.85 -9.34 10.10
CA MET A 122 -8.30 -9.50 10.12
C MET A 122 -8.67 -10.70 10.99
N LEU A 123 -9.59 -10.48 11.92
CA LEU A 123 -10.00 -11.46 12.93
C LEU A 123 -11.53 -11.62 12.89
N ARG A 124 -12.01 -12.76 13.40
CA ARG A 124 -13.45 -12.97 13.58
C ARG A 124 -14.02 -11.88 14.48
N LYS A 125 -15.15 -11.32 14.07
CA LYS A 125 -15.88 -10.33 14.87
C LYS A 125 -16.25 -10.89 16.24
N GLY A 126 -15.87 -10.17 17.30
CA GLY A 126 -16.19 -10.53 18.67
C GLY A 126 -15.27 -11.56 19.31
N ASP A 127 -14.25 -12.07 18.59
CA ASP A 127 -13.26 -12.99 19.17
C ASP A 127 -12.18 -12.21 19.95
N THR A 128 -12.54 -11.73 21.11
CA THR A 128 -11.69 -10.88 21.94
C THR A 128 -10.47 -11.64 22.49
N GLY A 129 -10.61 -12.94 22.76
CA GLY A 129 -9.50 -13.76 23.24
C GLY A 129 -8.39 -13.93 22.20
N PHE A 130 -8.76 -14.23 20.96
CA PHE A 130 -7.77 -14.34 19.88
C PHE A 130 -7.16 -12.99 19.53
N LYS A 131 -7.99 -11.93 19.50
CA LYS A 131 -7.49 -10.57 19.30
C LYS A 131 -6.41 -10.21 20.34
N GLN A 132 -6.64 -10.53 21.60
CA GLN A 132 -5.67 -10.27 22.67
C GLN A 132 -4.32 -10.94 22.40
N VAL A 133 -4.33 -12.21 21.99
CA VAL A 133 -3.11 -12.97 21.68
C VAL A 133 -2.34 -12.31 20.55
N VAL A 134 -3.03 -11.92 19.47
CA VAL A 134 -2.40 -11.29 18.30
C VAL A 134 -1.86 -9.90 18.66
N ASP A 135 -2.65 -9.10 19.37
CA ASP A 135 -2.23 -7.77 19.81
C ASP A 135 -1.02 -7.80 20.73
N ASP A 136 -0.98 -8.72 21.67
CA ASP A 136 0.15 -8.88 22.60
C ASP A 136 1.42 -9.28 21.86
N ALA A 137 1.32 -10.17 20.87
CA ALA A 137 2.45 -10.59 20.04
C ALA A 137 3.02 -9.42 19.23
N ILE A 138 2.16 -8.62 18.61
CA ILE A 138 2.56 -7.43 17.83
C ILE A 138 3.22 -6.40 18.75
N LYS A 139 2.58 -6.08 19.88
CA LYS A 139 3.11 -5.14 20.86
C LYS A 139 4.45 -5.58 21.44
N ALA A 140 4.61 -6.87 21.72
CA ALA A 140 5.89 -7.43 22.19
C ALA A 140 6.99 -7.28 21.14
N THR A 141 6.67 -7.51 19.86
CA THR A 141 7.60 -7.30 18.74
C THR A 141 8.05 -5.83 18.66
N TYR A 142 7.15 -4.91 18.94
CA TYR A 142 7.45 -3.48 18.96
C TYR A 142 8.33 -3.09 20.15
N SER A 143 7.91 -3.48 21.36
CA SER A 143 8.61 -3.09 22.59
C SER A 143 10.00 -3.70 22.73
N SER A 144 10.23 -4.88 22.16
CA SER A 144 11.54 -5.54 22.16
C SER A 144 12.52 -4.96 21.14
N GLY A 145 12.03 -4.14 20.20
CA GLY A 145 12.83 -3.64 19.07
C GLY A 145 13.01 -4.65 17.95
N GLU A 146 12.44 -5.85 18.04
CA GLU A 146 12.52 -6.89 17.00
C GLU A 146 11.97 -6.39 15.66
N ILE A 147 10.96 -5.52 15.69
CA ILE A 147 10.39 -4.92 14.48
C ILE A 147 11.44 -4.23 13.60
N ASN A 148 12.46 -3.59 14.19
CA ASN A 148 13.50 -2.91 13.42
C ASN A 148 14.35 -3.91 12.64
N LYS A 149 14.67 -5.06 13.23
CA LYS A 149 15.40 -6.13 12.56
C LYS A 149 14.58 -6.77 11.44
N MET A 150 13.29 -7.01 11.70
CA MET A 150 12.36 -7.52 10.69
C MET A 150 12.23 -6.56 9.52
N TYR A 151 12.09 -5.26 9.81
CA TYR A 151 11.97 -4.24 8.79
C TYR A 151 13.22 -4.15 7.91
N GLU A 152 14.39 -4.09 8.54
CA GLU A 152 15.67 -4.09 7.82
C GLU A 152 15.80 -5.32 6.91
N LYS A 153 15.51 -6.51 7.44
CA LYS A 153 15.60 -7.77 6.70
C LYS A 153 14.74 -7.79 5.44
N TRP A 154 13.48 -7.34 5.54
CA TRP A 154 12.50 -7.51 4.46
C TRP A 154 12.38 -6.32 3.52
N PHE A 155 12.74 -5.13 3.95
CA PHE A 155 12.55 -3.89 3.18
C PHE A 155 13.83 -3.16 2.82
N GLN A 156 14.96 -3.49 3.43
CA GLN A 156 16.23 -2.76 3.26
C GLN A 156 17.41 -3.66 2.93
N GLN A 157 17.16 -4.95 2.74
CA GLN A 157 18.18 -5.94 2.35
C GLN A 157 17.65 -6.79 1.19
N PRO A 158 18.54 -7.47 0.44
CA PRO A 158 18.12 -8.44 -0.57
C PRO A 158 17.30 -9.58 0.06
N ILE A 159 16.15 -9.88 -0.52
CA ILE A 159 15.23 -10.94 -0.05
C ILE A 159 15.14 -12.09 -1.05
N PRO A 160 15.06 -13.35 -0.55
CA PRO A 160 14.88 -14.49 -1.41
C PRO A 160 13.50 -14.46 -2.12
N PRO A 161 13.32 -15.16 -3.25
CA PRO A 161 14.32 -16.00 -3.92
C PRO A 161 15.22 -15.22 -4.90
N LYS A 162 14.87 -14.00 -5.27
CA LYS A 162 15.54 -13.23 -6.33
C LYS A 162 16.63 -12.29 -5.85
N ASN A 163 16.89 -12.23 -4.55
CA ASN A 163 17.84 -11.29 -3.95
C ASN A 163 17.57 -9.83 -4.31
N ILE A 164 16.32 -9.44 -4.32
CA ILE A 164 15.87 -8.08 -4.62
C ILE A 164 15.76 -7.31 -3.31
N ASN A 165 16.38 -6.14 -3.26
CA ASN A 165 16.21 -5.17 -2.17
C ASN A 165 15.14 -4.15 -2.58
N LEU A 166 14.07 -4.04 -1.81
CA LEU A 166 13.02 -3.05 -2.06
C LEU A 166 13.48 -1.62 -1.81
N ASN A 167 14.54 -1.44 -1.01
CA ASN A 167 15.05 -0.12 -0.61
C ASN A 167 13.93 0.79 -0.06
N PHE A 168 13.02 0.20 0.69
CA PHE A 168 11.83 0.89 1.19
C PHE A 168 12.08 1.35 2.63
N LYS A 169 12.30 2.65 2.79
CA LYS A 169 12.58 3.25 4.10
C LYS A 169 11.34 3.25 4.98
N MET A 170 11.52 2.97 6.27
CA MET A 170 10.44 3.07 7.25
C MET A 170 9.90 4.50 7.31
N SER A 171 8.58 4.66 7.13
CA SER A 171 7.91 5.96 7.20
C SER A 171 7.85 6.50 8.63
N ASP A 172 7.73 7.82 8.76
CA ASP A 172 7.49 8.43 10.06
C ASP A 172 6.14 8.01 10.66
N GLN A 173 5.15 7.76 9.81
CA GLN A 173 3.84 7.25 10.21
C GLN A 173 3.94 5.83 10.80
N LEU A 174 4.74 4.95 10.19
CA LEU A 174 4.97 3.62 10.76
C LEU A 174 5.74 3.71 12.08
N LYS A 175 6.73 4.59 12.19
CA LYS A 175 7.43 4.84 13.47
C LYS A 175 6.47 5.31 14.56
N ALA A 176 5.54 6.18 14.23
CA ALA A 176 4.50 6.65 15.16
C ALA A 176 3.56 5.52 15.59
N LEU A 177 3.15 4.65 14.66
CA LEU A 177 2.34 3.48 14.97
C LEU A 177 3.07 2.50 15.91
N ILE A 178 4.36 2.27 15.70
CA ILE A 178 5.18 1.42 16.57
C ILE A 178 5.29 2.02 17.97
N ALA A 179 5.45 3.34 18.08
CA ALA A 179 5.55 4.03 19.37
C ALA A 179 4.23 4.03 20.15
N THR A 180 3.10 4.09 19.44
CA THR A 180 1.76 4.10 20.04
C THR A 180 0.84 3.15 19.27
N PRO A 181 0.96 1.83 19.49
CA PRO A 181 0.16 0.84 18.76
C PRO A 181 -1.34 1.00 18.99
N HIS A 182 -2.11 0.96 17.90
CA HIS A 182 -3.57 1.05 17.94
C HIS A 182 -4.21 0.27 16.78
N ASP A 183 -5.52 0.05 16.86
CA ASP A 183 -6.35 -0.64 15.89
C ASP A 183 -7.40 0.27 15.24
N ARG A 184 -7.16 1.57 15.27
CA ARG A 184 -8.08 2.57 14.72
C ARG A 184 -7.59 3.04 13.36
N ASP A 185 -8.52 3.24 12.44
CA ASP A 185 -8.27 3.97 11.21
C ASP A 185 -8.03 5.46 11.55
N GLN A 186 -7.17 6.08 10.78
CA GLN A 186 -6.88 7.52 10.90
C GLN A 186 -7.86 8.34 10.08
#